data_c41c6e1cc4b20b8759dd5e2c8c89a1a5
#
_entry.id   c41c6e1cc4b20b8759dd5e2c8c89a1a5
#
_cell.length_a   1.000
_cell.length_b   1.000
_cell.length_c   1.000
_cell.angle_alpha   90.00
_cell.angle_beta   90.00
_cell.angle_gamma   90.00
#
_symmetry.space_group_name_H-M   'P 1'
#
loop_
_entity.id
_entity.type
_entity.pdbx_description
1 polymer ?
#
loop_
_entity_poly.entity_id
_entity_poly.type
_entity_poly.pdbx_seq_one_letter_code
_entity_poly.pdbx_strand_id
1 'polypeptide(L)'
;MMKSTRALAKHIVGETGIGYTLGEDGLYYPDLKLPEGTHYNIGKYGRMRCEYLENYHRGEYIRRLLDGKLNEHLHEVDEECHARMEQLVEQMKAGTRITEELKATDQMKWVGLMNNVRSAAEEVVITELIYV
;
A
#
# COMPACT_ATOMS: atom_id res chain seq x y z
N MET A 1 -37.62 21.16 -9.45
CA MET A 1 -37.08 21.10 -9.24
C MET A 1 -36.15 21.26 -8.91
N MET A 2 -36.31 21.18 -8.93
CA MET A 2 -35.44 21.31 -8.86
C MET A 2 -34.51 21.46 -8.47
N LYS A 3 -34.36 21.82 -8.25
CA LYS A 3 -33.57 21.90 -8.13
C LYS A 3 -32.74 21.69 -7.68
N SER A 4 -32.90 21.49 -7.43
CA SER A 4 -32.22 21.15 -7.01
C SER A 4 -31.50 20.85 -7.02
N THR A 5 -31.67 20.69 -7.23
CA THR A 5 -31.07 20.20 -7.39
C THR A 5 -29.93 20.48 -7.58
N ARG A 6 -30.04 20.37 -7.76
CA ARG A 6 -29.02 20.72 -7.89
C ARG A 6 -28.26 21.27 -7.21
N ALA A 7 -28.13 21.20 -7.03
CA ALA A 7 -27.63 22.38 -6.41
C ALA A 7 -26.33 22.23 -5.63
N LEU A 8 -25.80 21.05 -5.47
CA LEU A 8 -24.50 20.86 -4.83
C LEU A 8 -23.38 21.06 -5.86
N ALA A 9 -22.49 22.00 -5.56
CA ALA A 9 -21.31 22.22 -6.39
C ALA A 9 -20.38 20.99 -6.29
N LYS A 10 -19.76 20.61 -7.41
CA LYS A 10 -18.81 19.50 -7.41
C LYS A 10 -17.54 19.83 -6.64
N HIS A 11 -17.20 21.11 -6.57
CA HIS A 11 -15.96 21.56 -5.95
C HIS A 11 -16.21 22.80 -5.12
N ILE A 12 -15.80 22.78 -3.87
CA ILE A 12 -15.92 23.90 -2.95
C ILE A 12 -14.60 24.12 -2.22
N VAL A 13 -14.43 25.32 -1.68
CA VAL A 13 -13.27 25.66 -0.85
C VAL A 13 -13.75 26.01 0.54
N GLY A 14 -13.21 25.35 1.55
CA GLY A 14 -13.55 25.60 2.94
C GLY A 14 -12.89 26.86 3.50
N GLU A 15 -13.24 27.22 4.73
CA GLU A 15 -12.72 28.41 5.42
C GLU A 15 -11.20 28.38 5.60
N THR A 16 -10.63 27.17 5.68
CA THR A 16 -9.19 26.99 5.86
C THR A 16 -8.40 27.03 4.55
N GLY A 17 -9.10 27.22 3.42
CA GLY A 17 -8.46 27.23 2.10
C GLY A 17 -8.30 25.86 1.48
N ILE A 18 -8.73 24.80 2.15
CA ILE A 18 -8.67 23.43 1.61
C ILE A 18 -9.85 23.23 0.66
N GLY A 19 -9.57 22.74 -0.54
CA GLY A 19 -10.61 22.39 -1.50
C GLY A 19 -11.27 21.07 -1.14
N TYR A 20 -12.53 20.93 -1.52
CA TYR A 20 -13.29 19.69 -1.33
C TYR A 20 -13.99 19.34 -2.64
N THR A 21 -14.02 18.07 -2.96
CA THR A 21 -14.69 17.55 -4.14
C THR A 21 -15.87 16.67 -3.73
N LEU A 22 -17.00 16.87 -4.37
CA LEU A 22 -18.20 16.09 -4.12
C LEU A 22 -18.03 14.67 -4.67
N GLY A 23 -18.20 13.68 -3.79
CA GLY A 23 -18.16 12.27 -4.17
C GLY A 23 -19.51 11.79 -4.69
N GLU A 24 -19.54 10.61 -5.24
CA GLU A 24 -20.75 9.98 -5.78
C GLU A 24 -21.79 9.71 -4.69
N ASP A 25 -21.33 9.56 -3.45
CA ASP A 25 -22.21 9.33 -2.29
C ASP A 25 -22.85 10.61 -1.74
N GLY A 26 -22.57 11.76 -2.37
CA GLY A 26 -23.09 13.05 -1.93
C GLY A 26 -22.30 13.71 -0.81
N LEU A 27 -21.17 13.14 -0.42
CA LEU A 27 -20.30 13.72 0.60
C LEU A 27 -19.11 14.43 -0.02
N TYR A 28 -18.64 15.48 0.65
CA TYR A 28 -17.45 16.20 0.21
C TYR A 28 -16.21 15.61 0.84
N TYR A 29 -15.18 15.42 0.00
CA TYR A 29 -13.88 14.90 0.43
C TYR A 29 -12.82 15.98 0.20
N PRO A 30 -11.89 16.16 1.16
CA PRO A 30 -10.83 17.16 0.99
C PRO A 30 -9.90 16.81 -0.16
N ASP A 31 -9.54 17.84 -0.93
CA ASP A 31 -8.59 17.70 -2.04
C ASP A 31 -7.17 17.77 -1.51
N LEU A 32 -6.74 16.71 -0.86
CA LEU A 32 -5.38 16.61 -0.35
C LEU A 32 -4.51 16.01 -1.44
N LYS A 33 -3.61 16.83 -1.97
CA LYS A 33 -2.70 16.43 -3.04
C LYS A 33 -1.27 16.51 -2.59
N LEU A 34 -0.44 15.63 -3.14
CA LEU A 34 0.99 15.70 -2.97
C LEU A 34 1.53 16.97 -3.61
N PRO A 35 2.69 17.48 -3.14
CA PRO A 35 3.35 18.58 -3.82
C PRO A 35 3.51 18.28 -5.29
N GLU A 36 3.42 19.32 -6.11
CA GLU A 36 3.52 19.18 -7.54
C GLU A 36 4.82 18.49 -7.96
N GLY A 37 4.71 17.55 -8.88
CA GLY A 37 5.85 16.79 -9.36
C GLY A 37 6.17 15.54 -8.54
N THR A 38 5.50 15.35 -7.41
CA THR A 38 5.72 14.18 -6.56
C THR A 38 4.67 13.12 -6.85
N HIS A 39 5.12 11.97 -7.31
CA HIS A 39 4.24 10.86 -7.61
C HIS A 39 4.89 9.57 -7.15
N TYR A 40 4.23 8.85 -6.26
CA TYR A 40 4.76 7.62 -5.70
C TYR A 40 3.91 6.42 -6.11
N ASN A 41 4.59 5.38 -6.58
CA ASN A 41 3.94 4.10 -6.83
C ASN A 41 3.81 3.35 -5.50
N ILE A 42 2.59 2.99 -5.17
CA ILE A 42 2.29 2.27 -3.93
C ILE A 42 1.68 0.93 -4.31
N GLY A 43 2.40 -0.13 -4.00
CA GLY A 43 1.97 -1.48 -4.32
C GLY A 43 1.19 -2.13 -3.17
N LYS A 44 1.14 -3.46 -3.21
CA LYS A 44 0.41 -4.28 -2.23
C LYS A 44 0.82 -3.97 -0.79
N TYR A 45 2.11 -3.92 -0.52
CA TYR A 45 2.61 -3.74 0.85
C TYR A 45 2.39 -2.33 1.37
N GLY A 46 2.51 -1.34 0.49
CA GLY A 46 2.19 0.04 0.84
C GLY A 46 0.72 0.19 1.21
N ARG A 47 -0.17 -0.44 0.46
CA ARG A 47 -1.61 -0.42 0.76
C ARG A 47 -1.91 -1.12 2.08
N MET A 48 -1.26 -2.23 2.37
CA MET A 48 -1.42 -2.94 3.65
C MET A 48 -0.97 -2.07 4.82
N ARG A 49 0.14 -1.37 4.67
CA ARG A 49 0.63 -0.44 5.70
C ARG A 49 -0.34 0.70 5.93
N CYS A 50 -0.90 1.26 4.84
CA CYS A 50 -1.90 2.33 4.93
C CYS A 50 -3.12 1.86 5.74
N GLU A 51 -3.64 0.70 5.42
CA GLU A 51 -4.78 0.11 6.12
C GLU A 51 -4.48 -0.12 7.60
N TYR A 52 -3.29 -0.61 7.90
CA TYR A 52 -2.85 -0.84 9.27
C TYR A 52 -2.78 0.47 10.07
N LEU A 53 -2.18 1.51 9.50
CA LEU A 53 -2.11 2.81 10.15
C LEU A 53 -3.49 3.39 10.38
N GLU A 54 -4.36 3.29 9.38
CA GLU A 54 -5.71 3.80 9.45
C GLU A 54 -6.53 3.14 10.56
N ASN A 55 -6.37 1.83 10.74
CA ASN A 55 -7.16 1.04 11.68
C ASN A 55 -6.57 1.00 13.09
N TYR A 56 -5.25 1.03 13.23
CA TYR A 56 -4.58 0.81 14.52
C TYR A 56 -3.71 1.97 14.98
N HIS A 57 -3.33 2.87 14.09
CA HIS A 57 -2.50 4.04 14.41
C HIS A 57 -3.05 5.28 13.72
N ARG A 58 -4.33 5.53 13.94
CA ARG A 58 -5.04 6.60 13.24
C ARG A 58 -4.43 7.97 13.45
N GLY A 59 -3.92 8.27 14.64
CA GLY A 59 -3.25 9.53 14.90
C GLY A 59 -2.04 9.76 14.01
N GLU A 60 -1.21 8.73 13.85
CA GLU A 60 -0.06 8.77 12.96
C GLU A 60 -0.50 8.88 11.51
N TYR A 61 -1.52 8.14 11.11
CA TYR A 61 -2.09 8.21 9.78
C TYR A 61 -2.50 9.64 9.42
N ILE A 62 -3.28 10.26 10.29
CA ILE A 62 -3.78 11.62 10.07
C ILE A 62 -2.63 12.62 10.03
N ARG A 63 -1.68 12.51 10.95
CA ARG A 63 -0.52 13.40 10.99
C ARG A 63 0.27 13.33 9.68
N ARG A 64 0.58 12.13 9.18
CA ARG A 64 1.32 11.95 7.94
C ARG A 64 0.51 12.44 6.74
N LEU A 65 -0.79 12.22 6.76
CA LEU A 65 -1.68 12.70 5.69
C LEU A 65 -1.67 14.23 5.62
N LEU A 66 -1.79 14.90 6.77
CA LEU A 66 -1.79 16.36 6.85
C LEU A 66 -0.44 16.96 6.50
N ASP A 67 0.65 16.29 6.83
CA ASP A 67 1.99 16.73 6.48
C ASP A 67 2.31 16.50 5.00
N GLY A 68 1.46 15.78 4.27
CA GLY A 68 1.69 15.44 2.88
C GLY A 68 2.76 14.39 2.67
N LYS A 69 3.11 13.64 3.72
CA LYS A 69 4.19 12.64 3.68
C LYS A 69 3.70 11.20 3.76
N LEU A 70 2.39 10.99 3.78
CA LEU A 70 1.85 9.64 3.88
C LEU A 70 2.27 8.78 2.69
N ASN A 71 2.10 9.27 1.47
CA ASN A 71 2.43 8.50 0.27
C ASN A 71 3.92 8.21 0.16
N GLU A 72 4.76 9.14 0.57
CA GLU A 72 6.20 8.91 0.64
C GLU A 72 6.54 7.76 1.59
N HIS A 73 5.93 7.76 2.78
CA HIS A 73 6.11 6.70 3.76
C HIS A 73 5.64 5.34 3.22
N LEU A 74 4.46 5.31 2.59
CA LEU A 74 3.91 4.08 2.04
C LEU A 74 4.78 3.53 0.90
N HIS A 75 5.32 4.41 0.08
CA HIS A 75 6.23 4.03 -0.98
C HIS A 75 7.52 3.43 -0.41
N GLU A 76 8.10 4.06 0.61
CA GLU A 76 9.29 3.57 1.27
C GLU A 76 9.07 2.18 1.89
N VAL A 77 7.94 1.99 2.57
CA VAL A 77 7.59 0.69 3.14
C VAL A 77 7.43 -0.35 2.04
N ASP A 78 6.76 0.00 0.95
CA ASP A 78 6.57 -0.90 -0.19
C ASP A 78 7.91 -1.34 -0.78
N GLU A 79 8.82 -0.41 -1.00
CA GLU A 79 10.17 -0.69 -1.52
C GLU A 79 10.98 -1.58 -0.56
N GLU A 80 10.93 -1.28 0.73
CA GLU A 80 11.61 -2.10 1.74
C GLU A 80 11.05 -3.51 1.79
N CYS A 81 9.74 -3.65 1.68
CA CYS A 81 9.09 -4.96 1.68
C CYS A 81 9.51 -5.79 0.46
N HIS A 82 9.56 -5.17 -0.72
CA HIS A 82 10.00 -5.87 -1.93
C HIS A 82 11.46 -6.31 -1.82
N ALA A 83 12.34 -5.45 -1.34
CA ALA A 83 13.74 -5.79 -1.15
C ALA A 83 13.91 -6.93 -0.15
N ARG A 84 13.19 -6.87 0.96
CA ARG A 84 13.24 -7.91 1.99
C ARG A 84 12.68 -9.23 1.48
N MET A 85 11.61 -9.18 0.68
CA MET A 85 11.03 -10.37 0.05
C MET A 85 12.06 -11.07 -0.83
N GLU A 86 12.74 -10.33 -1.70
CA GLU A 86 13.77 -10.91 -2.56
C GLU A 86 14.86 -11.59 -1.74
N GLN A 87 15.34 -10.93 -0.71
CA GLN A 87 16.38 -11.46 0.16
C GLN A 87 15.94 -12.76 0.85
N LEU A 88 14.74 -12.75 1.44
CA LEU A 88 14.21 -13.91 2.16
C LEU A 88 13.93 -15.08 1.22
N VAL A 89 13.35 -14.81 0.06
CA VAL A 89 13.07 -15.85 -0.93
C VAL A 89 14.36 -16.53 -1.36
N GLU A 90 15.42 -15.77 -1.66
CA GLU A 90 16.70 -16.34 -2.05
C GLU A 90 17.33 -17.17 -0.92
N GLN A 91 17.27 -16.70 0.32
CA GLN A 91 17.78 -17.43 1.48
C GLN A 91 17.02 -18.74 1.70
N MET A 92 15.70 -18.70 1.62
CA MET A 92 14.85 -19.86 1.83
C MET A 92 14.98 -20.88 0.70
N LYS A 93 15.15 -20.41 -0.55
CA LYS A 93 15.41 -21.29 -1.69
C LYS A 93 16.69 -22.08 -1.48
N ALA A 94 17.75 -21.40 -1.05
CA ALA A 94 19.03 -22.04 -0.79
C ALA A 94 18.89 -23.08 0.33
N GLY A 95 18.14 -22.76 1.38
CA GLY A 95 17.91 -23.66 2.51
C GLY A 95 17.07 -24.89 2.17
N THR A 96 16.15 -24.78 1.24
CA THR A 96 15.26 -25.88 0.83
C THR A 96 15.70 -26.57 -0.44
N ARG A 97 16.86 -26.18 -0.99
CA ARG A 97 17.43 -26.77 -2.21
C ARG A 97 16.48 -26.71 -3.42
N ILE A 98 15.78 -25.61 -3.56
CA ILE A 98 14.94 -25.37 -4.72
C ILE A 98 15.86 -24.89 -5.86
N THR A 99 15.94 -25.68 -6.92
CA THR A 99 16.88 -25.44 -8.03
C THR A 99 16.17 -25.37 -9.38
N GLU A 100 16.88 -24.82 -10.36
CA GLU A 100 16.39 -24.82 -11.75
C GLU A 100 16.28 -26.24 -12.30
N GLU A 101 17.11 -27.15 -11.80
CA GLU A 101 17.05 -28.57 -12.16
C GLU A 101 15.72 -29.17 -11.71
N LEU A 102 15.29 -28.89 -10.49
CA LEU A 102 14.00 -29.35 -9.99
C LEU A 102 12.86 -28.79 -10.83
N LYS A 103 12.94 -27.53 -11.21
CA LYS A 103 11.95 -26.90 -12.08
C LYS A 103 11.81 -27.64 -13.40
N ALA A 104 12.93 -28.08 -13.97
CA ALA A 104 12.95 -28.81 -15.24
C ALA A 104 12.45 -30.25 -15.12
N THR A 105 12.73 -30.93 -14.00
CA THR A 105 12.41 -32.35 -13.81
C THR A 105 11.05 -32.60 -13.17
N ASP A 106 10.62 -31.73 -12.24
CA ASP A 106 9.32 -31.85 -11.57
C ASP A 106 8.74 -30.45 -11.29
N GLN A 107 8.11 -29.89 -12.29
CA GLN A 107 7.58 -28.54 -12.25
C GLN A 107 6.51 -28.37 -11.16
N MET A 108 5.65 -29.35 -10.95
CA MET A 108 4.59 -29.29 -9.94
C MET A 108 5.17 -29.18 -8.55
N LYS A 109 6.19 -29.97 -8.26
CA LYS A 109 6.88 -29.93 -6.96
C LYS A 109 7.58 -28.60 -6.78
N TRP A 110 8.24 -28.09 -7.82
CA TRP A 110 8.91 -26.80 -7.79
C TRP A 110 7.93 -25.67 -7.47
N VAL A 111 6.77 -25.65 -8.15
CA VAL A 111 5.73 -24.63 -7.92
C VAL A 111 5.24 -24.69 -6.47
N GLY A 112 4.97 -25.89 -5.95
CA GLY A 112 4.54 -26.06 -4.57
C GLY A 112 5.54 -25.54 -3.56
N LEU A 113 6.81 -25.88 -3.73
CA LEU A 113 7.89 -25.42 -2.85
C LEU A 113 8.09 -23.92 -2.94
N MET A 114 8.03 -23.34 -4.14
CA MET A 114 8.15 -21.89 -4.32
C MET A 114 7.00 -21.15 -3.68
N ASN A 115 5.77 -21.66 -3.79
CA ASN A 115 4.62 -21.05 -3.12
C ASN A 115 4.78 -21.06 -1.61
N ASN A 116 5.28 -22.15 -1.05
CA ASN A 116 5.54 -22.25 0.39
C ASN A 116 6.61 -21.24 0.83
N VAL A 117 7.68 -21.11 0.07
CA VAL A 117 8.76 -20.17 0.35
C VAL A 117 8.23 -18.73 0.32
N ARG A 118 7.47 -18.39 -0.71
CA ARG A 118 6.91 -17.04 -0.84
C ARG A 118 5.95 -16.72 0.29
N SER A 119 5.10 -17.66 0.66
CA SER A 119 4.15 -17.46 1.77
C SER A 119 4.88 -17.24 3.09
N ALA A 120 5.90 -18.05 3.37
CA ALA A 120 6.69 -17.91 4.59
C ALA A 120 7.44 -16.57 4.62
N ALA A 121 8.04 -16.18 3.50
CA ALA A 121 8.76 -14.91 3.40
C ALA A 121 7.81 -13.73 3.57
N GLU A 122 6.64 -13.78 2.95
CA GLU A 122 5.64 -12.72 3.05
C GLU A 122 5.16 -12.54 4.49
N GLU A 123 4.96 -13.64 5.21
CA GLU A 123 4.56 -13.59 6.61
C GLU A 123 5.58 -12.86 7.47
N VAL A 124 6.87 -13.14 7.24
CA VAL A 124 7.96 -12.45 7.93
C VAL A 124 7.97 -10.96 7.61
N VAL A 125 7.87 -10.62 6.33
CA VAL A 125 7.89 -9.22 5.87
C VAL A 125 6.73 -8.44 6.47
N ILE A 126 5.54 -8.99 6.44
CA ILE A 126 4.34 -8.34 6.99
C ILE A 126 4.52 -8.06 8.47
N THR A 127 5.04 -9.03 9.23
CA THR A 127 5.23 -8.88 10.66
C THR A 127 6.33 -7.87 10.98
N GLU A 128 7.43 -7.88 10.24
CA GLU A 128 8.57 -6.99 10.50
C GLU A 128 8.36 -5.55 10.07
N LEU A 129 7.71 -5.33 8.93
CA LEU A 129 7.71 -4.03 8.27
C LEU A 129 6.34 -3.36 8.16
N ILE A 130 5.27 -4.14 8.18
CA ILE A 130 3.91 -3.59 7.99
C ILE A 130 3.20 -3.41 9.32
N TYR A 131 3.21 -4.40 10.17
CA TYR A 131 2.48 -4.39 11.46
C TYR A 131 3.38 -4.00 12.64
N VAL A 132 4.07 -2.88 12.49
CA VAL A 132 4.95 -2.36 13.56
C VAL A 132 4.57 -0.98 14.02
#